data_74d5588c7b2cb4cdfd3b8ffa90ebb660
#
_entry.id   74d5588c7b2cb4cdfd3b8ffa90ebb660
#
_cell.length_a   1.000
_cell.length_b   1.000
_cell.length_c   1.000
_cell.angle_alpha   90.00
_cell.angle_beta   90.00
_cell.angle_gamma   90.00
#
_symmetry.space_group_name_H-M   'P 1'
#
loop_
_entity.id
_entity.type
_entity.pdbx_description
1 polymer ?
#
loop_
_entity_poly.entity_id
_entity_poly.type
_entity_poly.pdbx_seq_one_letter_code
_entity_poly.pdbx_strand_id
1 'polypeptide(L)'
;MNTSNYYPDNYDLKQWLPGTKKEIGLLGWDQPDIILFSGDAYIDHPAFGASVIGRVLEEAGFKVALVPQPNWQDDLRDFTKLGSPRLFFGVTAGNMDSMINHYTANKRLRSNDAYSIGGKSGFRPDRTVEVYAAILRRLFPDQLIIAGGIEASLRRLAHYDYWKDAIMPSLLASGNIDYLFYGNAERSIVEFARTIDSQSPVEKIRRIHQIAFLSDLSDPLPELEGRGTFPLFSYEEATRDASKHARNFRRIEEESNVLLADRLIQEHGDRLVVVNPPGLPANTEEMDRWHGLPYTRLPHPRYWKKPLIPAFEMIRFSINMHRGCFGGCSFCTISAHQGKHISSRSEASILEEVAHVSQMPGFKGYISDLGGPSANMYRMEPIERKKCLKCRRPSCVWPALCRNINISHQPLLDIYRKVRNMPGIKKAFVGSGIRYDLFQNERARDDRSLRHYPEELIRHHVSGRLKVAPEHTESHVLKMMRKPGFDQYLEFGKLFRSVNKKHLLNQELIPYFISSHPGCSLGDMAELAAKTRESGLQLEQVQDFTPTPMTLATTMYCTGLDPYTLRPVEVARNSQGAGLARYRVAIAPVLGDEKLLQARKTL
;
A
#
# COMPACT_ATOMS: atom_id res chain seq x y z
N MET A 1 7.24 -4.91 29.16
CA MET A 1 5.78 -4.86 29.37
C MET A 1 5.29 -6.28 29.60
N ASN A 2 4.42 -6.49 30.59
CA ASN A 2 3.85 -7.80 30.86
C ASN A 2 2.85 -8.13 29.75
N THR A 3 3.14 -9.10 28.88
CA THR A 3 2.34 -9.46 27.71
C THR A 3 1.19 -10.42 28.02
N SER A 4 1.06 -10.85 29.29
CA SER A 4 0.05 -11.83 29.73
C SER A 4 -1.41 -11.42 29.44
N ASN A 5 -1.69 -10.14 29.29
CA ASN A 5 -3.05 -9.63 29.01
C ASN A 5 -3.37 -9.48 27.51
N TYR A 6 -2.45 -9.89 26.61
CA TYR A 6 -2.62 -9.70 25.17
C TYR A 6 -3.20 -10.93 24.46
N TYR A 7 -3.03 -12.10 25.06
CA TYR A 7 -3.35 -13.38 24.44
C TYR A 7 -4.30 -14.18 25.33
N PRO A 8 -5.20 -14.97 24.76
CA PRO A 8 -6.08 -15.85 25.52
C PRO A 8 -5.26 -16.95 26.20
N ASP A 9 -5.67 -17.37 27.40
CA ASP A 9 -5.04 -18.47 28.14
C ASP A 9 -5.20 -19.81 27.41
N ASN A 10 -6.35 -20.01 26.76
CA ASN A 10 -6.65 -21.19 25.96
C ASN A 10 -6.81 -20.82 24.48
N TYR A 11 -6.19 -21.58 23.61
CA TYR A 11 -6.30 -21.42 22.16
C TYR A 11 -6.21 -22.76 21.44
N ASP A 12 -6.86 -22.85 20.28
CA ASP A 12 -6.70 -23.97 19.37
C ASP A 12 -5.80 -23.54 18.21
N LEU A 13 -4.66 -24.23 18.05
CA LEU A 13 -3.69 -23.95 16.98
C LEU A 13 -4.28 -24.10 15.59
N LYS A 14 -5.37 -24.87 15.43
CA LYS A 14 -6.10 -25.02 14.16
C LYS A 14 -6.79 -23.75 13.67
N GLN A 15 -6.90 -22.73 14.53
CA GLN A 15 -7.43 -21.42 14.15
C GLN A 15 -6.49 -20.60 13.29
N TRP A 16 -5.19 -20.96 13.21
CA TRP A 16 -4.21 -20.32 12.33
C TRP A 16 -3.88 -21.21 11.14
N LEU A 17 -3.48 -20.59 10.03
CA LEU A 17 -2.88 -21.33 8.92
C LEU A 17 -1.60 -22.04 9.42
N PRO A 18 -1.41 -23.32 9.13
CA PRO A 18 -0.26 -24.08 9.62
C PRO A 18 1.04 -23.60 8.98
N GLY A 19 2.12 -23.53 9.76
CA GLY A 19 3.47 -23.16 9.30
C GLY A 19 4.54 -24.21 9.63
N THR A 20 4.13 -25.37 10.23
CA THR A 20 5.01 -26.47 10.63
C THR A 20 4.39 -27.83 10.30
N LYS A 21 5.25 -28.88 10.17
CA LYS A 21 4.76 -30.27 9.99
C LYS A 21 3.82 -30.73 11.10
N LYS A 22 4.10 -30.30 12.35
CA LYS A 22 3.24 -30.63 13.50
C LYS A 22 1.84 -30.06 13.31
N GLU A 23 1.73 -28.81 12.88
CA GLU A 23 0.44 -28.14 12.68
C GLU A 23 -0.32 -28.74 11.50
N ILE A 24 0.37 -29.11 10.40
CA ILE A 24 -0.21 -29.86 9.28
C ILE A 24 -0.78 -31.20 9.76
N GLY A 25 -0.02 -31.94 10.58
CA GLY A 25 -0.47 -33.19 11.17
C GLY A 25 -1.69 -33.05 12.10
N LEU A 26 -1.79 -31.93 12.86
CA LEU A 26 -2.97 -31.63 13.69
C LEU A 26 -4.25 -31.42 12.84
N LEU A 27 -4.10 -30.96 11.60
CA LEU A 27 -5.20 -30.80 10.64
C LEU A 27 -5.50 -32.09 9.86
N GLY A 28 -4.71 -33.14 10.05
CA GLY A 28 -4.85 -34.41 9.32
C GLY A 28 -4.48 -34.30 7.83
N TRP A 29 -3.60 -33.38 7.46
CA TRP A 29 -3.17 -33.22 6.07
C TRP A 29 -1.89 -34.00 5.80
N ASP A 30 -1.86 -34.72 4.70
CA ASP A 30 -0.64 -35.35 4.19
C ASP A 30 0.25 -34.32 3.48
N GLN A 31 -0.36 -33.41 2.71
CA GLN A 31 0.30 -32.40 1.92
C GLN A 31 -0.57 -31.12 1.82
N PRO A 32 0.01 -29.92 1.94
CA PRO A 32 -0.69 -28.68 1.60
C PRO A 32 -0.92 -28.57 0.09
N ASP A 33 -2.03 -27.95 -0.30
CA ASP A 33 -2.26 -27.57 -1.70
C ASP A 33 -1.39 -26.38 -2.10
N ILE A 34 -1.26 -25.41 -1.17
CA ILE A 34 -0.58 -24.15 -1.40
C ILE A 34 0.30 -23.83 -0.19
N ILE A 35 1.54 -23.40 -0.43
CA ILE A 35 2.44 -22.90 0.62
C ILE A 35 2.81 -21.47 0.31
N LEU A 36 2.45 -20.54 1.22
CA LEU A 36 2.76 -19.13 1.12
C LEU A 36 4.03 -18.81 1.91
N PHE A 37 4.95 -18.05 1.32
CA PHE A 37 6.14 -17.51 1.97
C PHE A 37 6.00 -15.99 2.11
N SER A 38 6.15 -15.47 3.33
CA SER A 38 6.00 -14.05 3.64
C SER A 38 7.25 -13.48 4.29
N GLY A 39 7.65 -12.27 3.86
CA GLY A 39 8.70 -11.50 4.54
C GLY A 39 8.26 -10.92 5.90
N ASP A 40 6.95 -10.86 6.19
CA ASP A 40 6.42 -10.41 7.49
C ASP A 40 6.30 -11.57 8.47
N ALA A 41 6.37 -11.25 9.76
CA ALA A 41 5.89 -12.16 10.82
C ALA A 41 4.40 -12.43 10.63
N TYR A 42 3.94 -13.65 10.99
CA TYR A 42 2.55 -14.03 10.80
C TYR A 42 1.64 -13.40 11.85
N ILE A 43 0.83 -12.46 11.42
CA ILE A 43 -0.28 -11.87 12.14
C ILE A 43 -1.55 -12.19 11.34
N ASP A 44 -2.46 -12.96 11.92
CA ASP A 44 -3.69 -13.39 11.27
C ASP A 44 -4.75 -12.28 11.34
N HIS A 45 -4.64 -11.30 10.43
CA HIS A 45 -5.41 -10.06 10.49
C HIS A 45 -5.78 -9.59 9.07
N PRO A 46 -6.99 -9.01 8.85
CA PRO A 46 -7.42 -8.53 7.54
C PRO A 46 -6.61 -7.36 6.96
N ALA A 47 -5.68 -6.78 7.73
CA ALA A 47 -4.71 -5.80 7.24
C ALA A 47 -3.39 -6.42 6.76
N PHE A 48 -3.21 -7.75 6.82
CA PHE A 48 -2.01 -8.45 6.38
C PHE A 48 -2.28 -9.27 5.13
N GLY A 49 -1.65 -8.88 4.01
CA GLY A 49 -1.91 -9.47 2.70
C GLY A 49 -1.71 -10.99 2.64
N ALA A 50 -0.68 -11.54 3.30
CA ALA A 50 -0.46 -12.98 3.35
C ALA A 50 -1.59 -13.72 4.08
N SER A 51 -2.11 -13.15 5.16
CA SER A 51 -3.26 -13.70 5.90
C SER A 51 -4.54 -13.61 5.08
N VAL A 52 -4.79 -12.48 4.42
CA VAL A 52 -5.97 -12.32 3.56
C VAL A 52 -5.96 -13.35 2.44
N ILE A 53 -4.87 -13.47 1.69
CA ILE A 53 -4.76 -14.43 0.59
C ILE A 53 -4.88 -15.87 1.10
N GLY A 54 -4.23 -16.19 2.23
CA GLY A 54 -4.34 -17.52 2.82
C GLY A 54 -5.77 -17.88 3.23
N ARG A 55 -6.47 -16.95 3.91
CA ARG A 55 -7.87 -17.16 4.33
C ARG A 55 -8.86 -17.23 3.17
N VAL A 56 -8.66 -16.43 2.12
CA VAL A 56 -9.51 -16.47 0.92
C VAL A 56 -9.34 -17.80 0.16
N LEU A 57 -8.12 -18.33 0.10
CA LEU A 57 -7.85 -19.64 -0.49
C LEU A 57 -8.38 -20.78 0.39
N GLU A 58 -8.27 -20.68 1.71
CA GLU A 58 -8.84 -21.63 2.67
C GLU A 58 -10.38 -21.68 2.55
N GLU A 59 -11.05 -20.51 2.49
CA GLU A 59 -12.48 -20.41 2.22
C GLU A 59 -12.89 -21.08 0.89
N ALA A 60 -12.02 -21.00 -0.11
CA ALA A 60 -12.22 -21.63 -1.41
C ALA A 60 -12.02 -23.16 -1.39
N GLY A 61 -11.64 -23.76 -0.24
CA GLY A 61 -11.50 -25.19 0.00
C GLY A 61 -10.08 -25.73 -0.14
N PHE A 62 -9.06 -24.88 -0.29
CA PHE A 62 -7.66 -25.32 -0.41
C PHE A 62 -6.98 -25.47 0.94
N LYS A 63 -6.07 -26.46 1.05
CA LYS A 63 -5.18 -26.66 2.20
C LYS A 63 -4.01 -25.67 2.09
N VAL A 64 -4.05 -24.59 2.85
CA VAL A 64 -3.06 -23.49 2.75
C VAL A 64 -2.14 -23.48 3.97
N ALA A 65 -0.83 -23.51 3.72
CA ALA A 65 0.19 -23.30 4.75
C ALA A 65 0.87 -21.95 4.58
N LEU A 66 1.31 -21.32 5.68
CA LEU A 66 2.02 -20.05 5.67
C LEU A 66 3.36 -20.17 6.41
N VAL A 67 4.45 -19.93 5.70
CA VAL A 67 5.82 -19.86 6.26
C VAL A 67 6.23 -18.39 6.38
N PRO A 68 6.15 -17.80 7.58
CA PRO A 68 6.53 -16.41 7.80
C PRO A 68 8.03 -16.31 8.06
N GLN A 69 8.68 -15.31 7.46
CA GLN A 69 10.08 -14.97 7.67
C GLN A 69 11.01 -16.21 7.68
N PRO A 70 11.03 -17.01 6.57
CA PRO A 70 11.92 -18.18 6.49
C PRO A 70 13.39 -17.72 6.61
N ASN A 71 14.21 -18.48 7.31
CA ASN A 71 15.65 -18.21 7.35
C ASN A 71 16.27 -18.50 5.98
N TRP A 72 16.76 -17.46 5.34
CA TRP A 72 17.31 -17.50 3.98
C TRP A 72 18.84 -17.53 3.95
N GLN A 73 19.49 -17.48 5.13
CA GLN A 73 20.95 -17.39 5.29
C GLN A 73 21.60 -18.69 5.79
N ASP A 74 20.79 -19.70 6.16
CA ASP A 74 21.29 -20.97 6.69
C ASP A 74 21.14 -22.14 5.70
N ASP A 75 20.88 -23.34 6.23
CA ASP A 75 20.67 -24.59 5.47
C ASP A 75 19.33 -24.65 4.70
N LEU A 76 18.57 -23.57 4.68
CA LEU A 76 17.29 -23.41 3.97
C LEU A 76 16.19 -24.39 4.41
N ARG A 77 16.31 -24.99 5.60
CA ARG A 77 15.31 -25.94 6.11
C ARG A 77 13.91 -25.33 6.23
N ASP A 78 13.81 -24.00 6.44
CA ASP A 78 12.52 -23.34 6.48
C ASP A 78 11.79 -23.37 5.13
N PHE A 79 12.51 -23.43 4.02
CA PHE A 79 11.95 -23.57 2.69
C PHE A 79 11.57 -25.01 2.35
N THR A 80 12.20 -26.01 2.98
CA THR A 80 11.99 -27.42 2.68
C THR A 80 11.14 -28.16 3.72
N LYS A 81 10.95 -27.58 4.92
CA LYS A 81 10.31 -28.26 6.06
C LYS A 81 8.89 -28.77 5.81
N LEU A 82 8.14 -28.16 4.89
CA LEU A 82 6.77 -28.58 4.55
C LEU A 82 6.71 -29.44 3.28
N GLY A 83 7.84 -29.66 2.60
CA GLY A 83 7.89 -30.30 1.28
C GLY A 83 7.37 -29.40 0.16
N SER A 84 7.03 -30.01 -0.99
CA SER A 84 6.38 -29.33 -2.11
C SER A 84 4.86 -29.23 -1.89
N PRO A 85 4.21 -28.14 -2.31
CA PRO A 85 2.75 -28.07 -2.34
C PRO A 85 2.20 -28.92 -3.50
N ARG A 86 0.94 -29.28 -3.45
CA ARG A 86 0.26 -29.97 -4.55
C ARG A 86 0.07 -29.07 -5.78
N LEU A 87 -0.18 -27.76 -5.56
CA LEU A 87 -0.46 -26.82 -6.64
C LEU A 87 0.69 -25.84 -6.87
N PHE A 88 0.99 -24.96 -5.92
CA PHE A 88 2.01 -23.94 -6.10
C PHE A 88 2.57 -23.36 -4.80
N PHE A 89 3.75 -22.76 -4.91
CA PHE A 89 4.30 -21.83 -3.93
C PHE A 89 3.87 -20.41 -4.23
N GLY A 90 3.47 -19.65 -3.19
CA GLY A 90 3.22 -18.21 -3.28
C GLY A 90 4.26 -17.42 -2.47
N VAL A 91 4.78 -16.33 -3.04
CA VAL A 91 5.84 -15.51 -2.44
C VAL A 91 5.39 -14.06 -2.32
N THR A 92 5.60 -13.44 -1.16
CA THR A 92 5.37 -12.02 -0.93
C THR A 92 6.43 -11.41 0.01
N ALA A 93 6.79 -10.15 -0.22
CA ALA A 93 7.63 -9.40 0.72
C ALA A 93 6.91 -9.04 2.03
N GLY A 94 5.58 -9.14 2.05
CA GLY A 94 4.72 -8.69 3.13
C GLY A 94 3.99 -7.38 2.81
N ASN A 95 3.64 -6.63 3.85
CA ASN A 95 2.84 -5.41 3.72
C ASN A 95 3.59 -4.22 3.12
N MET A 96 4.92 -4.25 3.15
CA MET A 96 5.77 -3.22 2.56
C MET A 96 6.74 -3.80 1.54
N ASP A 97 7.13 -2.97 0.59
CA ASP A 97 8.30 -3.21 -0.24
C ASP A 97 9.55 -3.35 0.64
N SER A 98 10.33 -4.42 0.44
CA SER A 98 11.48 -4.73 1.30
C SER A 98 12.53 -3.64 1.29
N MET A 99 12.82 -3.05 0.13
CA MET A 99 13.83 -1.99 0.01
C MET A 99 13.38 -0.70 0.72
N ILE A 100 12.10 -0.32 0.58
CA ILE A 100 11.52 0.83 1.29
C ILE A 100 11.49 0.60 2.80
N ASN A 101 11.25 -0.64 3.23
CA ASN A 101 11.24 -1.00 4.65
C ASN A 101 12.66 -0.98 5.25
N HIS A 102 13.64 -1.49 4.51
CA HIS A 102 15.01 -1.63 5.01
C HIS A 102 15.83 -0.33 4.98
N TYR A 103 15.58 0.55 4.02
CA TYR A 103 16.45 1.71 3.80
C TYR A 103 15.71 3.04 3.99
N THR A 104 16.47 4.04 4.42
CA THR A 104 16.07 5.45 4.36
C THR A 104 16.23 5.98 2.94
N ALA A 105 15.70 7.18 2.67
CA ALA A 105 15.92 7.88 1.40
C ALA A 105 17.40 8.13 1.07
N ASN A 106 18.28 8.18 2.08
CA ASN A 106 19.73 8.29 1.92
C ASN A 106 20.44 6.93 1.81
N LYS A 107 19.71 5.88 1.45
CA LYS A 107 20.25 4.51 1.29
C LYS A 107 20.92 3.95 2.56
N ARG A 108 20.60 4.48 3.75
CA ARG A 108 21.10 3.96 5.03
C ARG A 108 20.17 2.85 5.52
N LEU A 109 20.76 1.73 5.92
CA LEU A 109 20.02 0.61 6.51
C LEU A 109 19.34 1.06 7.81
N ARG A 110 18.06 0.72 7.97
CA ARG A 110 17.32 0.92 9.21
C ARG A 110 17.65 -0.18 10.21
N SER A 111 17.74 0.18 11.48
CA SER A 111 17.96 -0.77 12.57
C SER A 111 16.70 -1.51 13.00
N ASN A 112 15.52 -1.08 12.53
CA ASN A 112 14.23 -1.62 12.93
C ASN A 112 13.37 -2.02 11.75
N ASP A 113 12.56 -3.07 11.95
CA ASP A 113 11.51 -3.55 11.05
C ASP A 113 10.23 -3.77 11.85
N ALA A 114 9.23 -2.92 11.65
CA ALA A 114 7.97 -2.99 12.39
C ALA A 114 7.20 -4.31 12.21
N TYR A 115 7.46 -5.04 11.13
CA TYR A 115 6.80 -6.31 10.80
C TYR A 115 7.53 -7.55 11.33
N SER A 116 8.55 -7.35 12.15
CA SER A 116 9.37 -8.40 12.71
C SER A 116 9.29 -8.41 14.25
N ILE A 117 9.67 -9.54 14.86
CA ILE A 117 9.66 -9.73 16.30
C ILE A 117 10.54 -8.68 16.99
N GLY A 118 9.97 -7.96 17.97
CA GLY A 118 10.67 -6.92 18.71
C GLY A 118 11.12 -5.74 17.86
N GLY A 119 10.59 -5.62 16.64
CA GLY A 119 10.98 -4.57 15.71
C GLY A 119 12.39 -4.75 15.13
N LYS A 120 13.00 -5.92 15.22
CA LYS A 120 14.37 -6.16 14.76
C LYS A 120 14.44 -6.32 13.24
N SER A 121 15.39 -5.64 12.59
CA SER A 121 15.70 -5.83 11.17
C SER A 121 16.49 -7.13 10.91
N GLY A 122 16.60 -7.54 9.62
CA GLY A 122 17.44 -8.68 9.17
C GLY A 122 16.72 -10.01 9.06
N PHE A 123 15.41 -10.11 9.36
CA PHE A 123 14.65 -11.36 9.18
C PHE A 123 14.24 -11.60 7.72
N ARG A 124 14.10 -10.57 6.93
CA ARG A 124 13.84 -10.69 5.49
C ARG A 124 15.05 -10.18 4.68
N PRO A 125 15.31 -10.73 3.47
CA PRO A 125 16.34 -10.19 2.58
C PRO A 125 15.90 -8.90 1.89
N ASP A 126 16.87 -8.18 1.35
CA ASP A 126 16.62 -7.19 0.31
C ASP A 126 16.01 -7.88 -0.91
N ARG A 127 15.05 -7.21 -1.58
CA ARG A 127 14.30 -7.80 -2.71
C ARG A 127 13.73 -9.18 -2.36
N THR A 128 12.99 -9.23 -1.27
CA THR A 128 12.48 -10.46 -0.65
C THR A 128 11.81 -11.40 -1.66
N VAL A 129 10.97 -10.85 -2.56
CA VAL A 129 10.28 -11.67 -3.58
C VAL A 129 11.26 -12.37 -4.50
N GLU A 130 12.28 -11.63 -5.00
CA GLU A 130 13.31 -12.17 -5.89
C GLU A 130 14.13 -13.26 -5.20
N VAL A 131 14.58 -13.01 -3.97
CA VAL A 131 15.42 -13.96 -3.21
C VAL A 131 14.64 -15.22 -2.86
N TYR A 132 13.42 -15.10 -2.35
CA TYR A 132 12.62 -16.28 -1.98
C TYR A 132 12.24 -17.11 -3.20
N ALA A 133 11.86 -16.49 -4.31
CA ALA A 133 11.54 -17.20 -5.55
C ALA A 133 12.77 -17.93 -6.11
N ALA A 134 13.95 -17.32 -6.10
CA ALA A 134 15.19 -17.96 -6.55
C ALA A 134 15.58 -19.16 -5.67
N ILE A 135 15.41 -19.06 -4.35
CA ILE A 135 15.65 -20.20 -3.44
C ILE A 135 14.68 -21.33 -3.75
N LEU A 136 13.38 -21.04 -3.87
CA LEU A 136 12.35 -22.05 -4.15
C LEU A 136 12.57 -22.70 -5.52
N ARG A 137 12.90 -21.94 -6.56
CA ARG A 137 13.18 -22.49 -7.90
C ARG A 137 14.37 -23.45 -7.88
N ARG A 138 15.43 -23.11 -7.12
CA ARG A 138 16.60 -23.99 -6.97
C ARG A 138 16.26 -25.28 -6.22
N LEU A 139 15.43 -25.20 -5.17
CA LEU A 139 15.06 -26.36 -4.34
C LEU A 139 13.97 -27.22 -4.97
N PHE A 140 13.09 -26.64 -5.76
CA PHE A 140 11.93 -27.27 -6.39
C PHE A 140 11.80 -26.80 -7.85
N PRO A 141 12.68 -27.29 -8.76
CA PRO A 141 12.78 -26.77 -10.14
C PRO A 141 11.48 -26.83 -10.94
N ASP A 142 10.71 -27.92 -10.75
CA ASP A 142 9.50 -28.19 -11.52
C ASP A 142 8.21 -27.65 -10.87
N GLN A 143 8.31 -27.06 -9.67
CA GLN A 143 7.15 -26.59 -8.94
C GLN A 143 6.73 -25.19 -9.41
N LEU A 144 5.43 -24.97 -9.55
CA LEU A 144 4.88 -23.66 -9.89
C LEU A 144 5.14 -22.65 -8.77
N ILE A 145 5.69 -21.49 -9.10
CA ILE A 145 6.01 -20.40 -8.18
C ILE A 145 5.29 -19.14 -8.63
N ILE A 146 4.45 -18.60 -7.76
CA ILE A 146 3.78 -17.33 -8.01
C ILE A 146 4.27 -16.24 -7.04
N ALA A 147 4.24 -14.97 -7.47
CA ALA A 147 4.56 -13.83 -6.65
C ALA A 147 3.37 -12.88 -6.53
N GLY A 148 3.24 -12.21 -5.37
CA GLY A 148 2.18 -11.24 -5.14
C GLY A 148 2.55 -10.19 -4.08
N GLY A 149 1.60 -9.31 -3.78
CA GLY A 149 1.79 -8.21 -2.85
C GLY A 149 2.41 -6.96 -3.49
N ILE A 150 2.73 -5.96 -2.66
CA ILE A 150 3.13 -4.63 -3.15
C ILE A 150 4.46 -4.68 -3.92
N GLU A 151 5.47 -5.39 -3.41
CA GLU A 151 6.79 -5.47 -4.06
C GLU A 151 6.70 -6.06 -5.47
N ALA A 152 5.95 -7.15 -5.63
CA ALA A 152 5.70 -7.77 -6.92
C ALA A 152 4.89 -6.83 -7.84
N SER A 153 3.83 -6.21 -7.33
CA SER A 153 2.99 -5.27 -8.09
C SER A 153 3.79 -4.13 -8.71
N LEU A 154 4.74 -3.58 -7.96
CA LEU A 154 5.54 -2.44 -8.39
C LEU A 154 6.68 -2.81 -9.36
N ARG A 155 6.96 -4.12 -9.53
CA ARG A 155 8.05 -4.64 -10.39
C ARG A 155 7.57 -5.60 -11.49
N ARG A 156 6.26 -5.53 -11.82
CA ARG A 156 5.66 -6.39 -12.86
C ARG A 156 6.09 -6.08 -14.29
N LEU A 157 6.61 -4.89 -14.53
CA LEU A 157 7.15 -4.40 -15.81
C LEU A 157 8.55 -3.82 -15.57
N ALA A 158 9.21 -3.32 -16.62
CA ALA A 158 10.44 -2.56 -16.48
C ALA A 158 10.23 -1.37 -15.54
N HIS A 159 11.12 -1.21 -14.56
CA HIS A 159 10.97 -0.23 -13.48
C HIS A 159 12.32 0.32 -13.03
N TYR A 160 12.33 1.55 -12.50
CA TYR A 160 13.52 2.13 -11.92
C TYR A 160 13.74 1.60 -10.48
N ASP A 161 14.94 1.06 -10.23
CA ASP A 161 15.43 0.69 -8.90
C ASP A 161 16.34 1.79 -8.36
N TYR A 162 15.90 2.47 -7.31
CA TYR A 162 16.61 3.59 -6.70
C TYR A 162 17.98 3.21 -6.12
N TRP A 163 18.11 2.00 -5.57
CA TRP A 163 19.35 1.54 -4.93
C TRP A 163 20.41 1.17 -5.94
N LYS A 164 20.02 0.59 -7.07
CA LYS A 164 20.91 0.28 -8.21
C LYS A 164 21.12 1.48 -9.13
N ASP A 165 20.29 2.52 -8.99
CA ASP A 165 20.24 3.70 -9.90
C ASP A 165 20.11 3.28 -11.38
N ALA A 166 19.24 2.34 -11.65
CA ALA A 166 19.09 1.75 -12.98
C ALA A 166 17.64 1.33 -13.25
N ILE A 167 17.26 1.30 -14.52
CA ILE A 167 16.03 0.64 -14.95
C ILE A 167 16.29 -0.87 -14.94
N MET A 168 15.49 -1.59 -14.16
CA MET A 168 15.53 -3.04 -14.00
C MET A 168 14.45 -3.70 -14.84
N PRO A 169 14.66 -4.93 -15.30
CA PRO A 169 13.62 -5.69 -15.98
C PRO A 169 12.48 -6.08 -15.03
N SER A 170 11.38 -6.60 -15.59
CA SER A 170 10.33 -7.24 -14.80
C SER A 170 10.89 -8.36 -13.91
N LEU A 171 10.31 -8.57 -12.72
CA LEU A 171 10.64 -9.72 -11.87
C LEU A 171 10.47 -11.08 -12.59
N LEU A 172 9.54 -11.14 -13.54
CA LEU A 172 9.30 -12.34 -14.34
C LEU A 172 10.51 -12.69 -15.23
N ALA A 173 11.27 -11.69 -15.69
CA ALA A 173 12.42 -11.91 -16.59
C ALA A 173 13.54 -12.74 -15.95
N SER A 174 13.55 -12.91 -14.62
CA SER A 174 14.47 -13.81 -13.92
C SER A 174 14.22 -15.31 -14.20
N GLY A 175 13.02 -15.68 -14.67
CA GLY A 175 12.58 -17.06 -14.85
C GLY A 175 12.28 -17.82 -13.55
N ASN A 176 12.43 -17.18 -12.39
CA ASN A 176 12.17 -17.82 -11.09
C ASN A 176 10.70 -17.79 -10.69
N ILE A 177 9.89 -16.97 -11.35
CA ILE A 177 8.47 -16.73 -11.08
C ILE A 177 7.69 -17.04 -12.34
N ASP A 178 6.69 -17.91 -12.25
CA ASP A 178 5.85 -18.30 -13.38
C ASP A 178 4.71 -17.31 -13.62
N TYR A 179 4.06 -16.87 -12.53
CA TYR A 179 2.99 -15.87 -12.58
C TYR A 179 3.14 -14.85 -11.48
N LEU A 180 2.82 -13.61 -11.79
CA LEU A 180 2.85 -12.50 -10.85
C LEU A 180 1.44 -11.91 -10.70
N PHE A 181 0.94 -11.83 -9.46
CA PHE A 181 -0.31 -11.19 -9.12
C PHE A 181 -0.06 -9.75 -8.65
N TYR A 182 -0.86 -8.81 -9.12
CA TYR A 182 -0.72 -7.42 -8.72
C TYR A 182 -2.04 -6.84 -8.22
N GLY A 183 -1.95 -5.82 -7.37
CA GLY A 183 -3.12 -5.18 -6.77
C GLY A 183 -3.83 -6.06 -5.74
N ASN A 184 -5.12 -5.85 -5.58
CA ASN A 184 -6.00 -6.65 -4.71
C ASN A 184 -6.42 -7.91 -5.45
N ALA A 185 -5.71 -9.01 -5.25
CA ALA A 185 -5.78 -10.20 -6.08
C ALA A 185 -6.65 -11.34 -5.51
N GLU A 186 -7.51 -11.06 -4.52
CA GLU A 186 -8.31 -12.08 -3.82
C GLU A 186 -9.17 -12.90 -4.80
N ARG A 187 -9.80 -12.25 -5.76
CA ARG A 187 -10.61 -12.93 -6.79
C ARG A 187 -9.75 -13.74 -7.75
N SER A 188 -8.70 -13.10 -8.25
CA SER A 188 -7.82 -13.69 -9.27
C SER A 188 -7.02 -14.89 -8.75
N ILE A 189 -6.60 -14.88 -7.49
CA ILE A 189 -5.85 -15.99 -6.91
C ILE A 189 -6.73 -17.23 -6.70
N VAL A 190 -8.00 -17.05 -6.33
CA VAL A 190 -8.96 -18.17 -6.21
C VAL A 190 -9.27 -18.75 -7.59
N GLU A 191 -9.53 -17.89 -8.58
CA GLU A 191 -9.75 -18.31 -9.97
C GLU A 191 -8.54 -19.09 -10.50
N PHE A 192 -7.33 -18.60 -10.25
CA PHE A 192 -6.08 -19.27 -10.62
C PHE A 192 -5.93 -20.62 -9.94
N ALA A 193 -6.10 -20.69 -8.63
CA ALA A 193 -5.99 -21.94 -7.88
C ALA A 193 -6.97 -23.01 -8.38
N ARG A 194 -8.22 -22.64 -8.63
CA ARG A 194 -9.25 -23.54 -9.21
C ARG A 194 -8.90 -23.98 -10.64
N THR A 195 -8.34 -23.07 -11.44
CA THR A 195 -7.97 -23.36 -12.84
C THR A 195 -6.81 -24.35 -12.88
N ILE A 196 -5.81 -24.20 -11.99
CA ILE A 196 -4.69 -25.15 -11.84
C ILE A 196 -5.20 -26.49 -11.31
N ASP A 197 -6.01 -26.50 -10.26
CA ASP A 197 -6.55 -27.70 -9.62
C ASP A 197 -7.38 -28.56 -10.58
N SER A 198 -8.14 -27.91 -11.46
CA SER A 198 -8.91 -28.59 -12.51
C SER A 198 -8.10 -29.02 -13.72
N GLN A 199 -6.78 -28.82 -13.72
CA GLN A 199 -5.89 -29.10 -14.85
C GLN A 199 -6.36 -28.48 -16.17
N SER A 200 -6.96 -27.29 -16.06
CA SER A 200 -7.46 -26.57 -17.24
C SER A 200 -6.30 -26.12 -18.16
N PRO A 201 -6.57 -25.95 -19.48
CA PRO A 201 -5.57 -25.44 -20.42
C PRO A 201 -4.96 -24.11 -19.98
N VAL A 202 -3.67 -23.91 -20.32
CA VAL A 202 -2.90 -22.70 -19.95
C VAL A 202 -3.55 -21.41 -20.47
N GLU A 203 -4.29 -21.47 -21.58
CA GLU A 203 -5.02 -20.35 -22.17
C GLU A 203 -6.08 -19.78 -21.21
N LYS A 204 -6.69 -20.62 -20.37
CA LYS A 204 -7.61 -20.15 -19.31
C LYS A 204 -6.87 -19.33 -18.25
N ILE A 205 -5.70 -19.80 -17.82
CA ILE A 205 -4.85 -19.08 -16.88
C ILE A 205 -4.46 -17.73 -17.47
N ARG A 206 -4.02 -17.72 -18.73
CA ARG A 206 -3.59 -16.51 -19.46
C ARG A 206 -4.72 -15.50 -19.72
N ARG A 207 -5.99 -15.80 -19.38
CA ARG A 207 -7.13 -14.88 -19.40
C ARG A 207 -7.47 -14.28 -18.06
N ILE A 208 -6.94 -14.79 -16.96
CA ILE A 208 -7.24 -14.29 -15.62
C ILE A 208 -6.79 -12.84 -15.50
N HIS A 209 -7.65 -11.99 -14.93
CA HIS A 209 -7.32 -10.60 -14.66
C HIS A 209 -6.26 -10.45 -13.55
N GLN A 210 -5.54 -9.34 -13.55
CA GLN A 210 -4.56 -9.00 -12.51
C GLN A 210 -3.37 -9.97 -12.38
N ILE A 211 -3.08 -10.75 -13.44
CA ILE A 211 -1.87 -11.54 -13.52
C ILE A 211 -0.89 -10.98 -14.55
N ALA A 212 0.38 -11.23 -14.34
CA ALA A 212 1.41 -11.06 -15.35
C ALA A 212 2.19 -12.37 -15.50
N PHE A 213 2.67 -12.65 -16.72
CA PHE A 213 3.39 -13.87 -17.07
C PHE A 213 4.36 -13.63 -18.24
N LEU A 214 5.30 -14.56 -18.45
CA LEU A 214 6.14 -14.58 -19.65
C LEU A 214 5.49 -15.39 -20.76
N SER A 215 5.69 -14.94 -22.00
CA SER A 215 5.32 -15.64 -23.23
C SER A 215 6.48 -15.56 -24.21
N ASP A 216 6.54 -16.47 -25.17
CA ASP A 216 7.43 -16.31 -26.31
C ASP A 216 6.88 -15.25 -27.24
N LEU A 217 7.75 -14.56 -28.01
CA LEU A 217 7.33 -13.50 -28.92
C LEU A 217 6.37 -14.00 -30.01
N SER A 218 6.50 -15.28 -30.40
CA SER A 218 5.67 -15.93 -31.41
C SER A 218 4.37 -16.52 -30.89
N ASP A 219 4.21 -16.64 -29.54
CA ASP A 219 3.04 -17.27 -28.95
C ASP A 219 1.79 -16.41 -29.15
N PRO A 220 0.67 -16.98 -29.63
CA PRO A 220 -0.58 -16.24 -29.69
C PRO A 220 -1.10 -15.98 -28.28
N LEU A 221 -1.43 -14.74 -28.00
CA LEU A 221 -2.08 -14.37 -26.74
C LEU A 221 -3.59 -14.58 -26.83
N PRO A 222 -4.24 -15.23 -25.86
CA PRO A 222 -5.69 -15.41 -25.90
C PRO A 222 -6.39 -14.04 -25.80
N GLU A 223 -7.45 -13.87 -26.58
CA GLU A 223 -8.26 -12.66 -26.52
C GLU A 223 -8.91 -12.47 -25.16
N LEU A 224 -8.98 -11.21 -24.71
CA LEU A 224 -9.74 -10.79 -23.54
C LEU A 224 -10.97 -10.02 -24.00
N GLU A 225 -12.15 -10.49 -23.61
CA GLU A 225 -13.42 -9.91 -24.03
C GLU A 225 -13.50 -8.40 -23.75
N GLY A 226 -13.74 -7.62 -24.81
CA GLY A 226 -13.89 -6.17 -24.73
C GLY A 226 -12.61 -5.40 -24.35
N ARG A 227 -11.42 -6.03 -24.46
CA ARG A 227 -10.12 -5.44 -24.13
C ARG A 227 -9.17 -5.53 -25.30
N GLY A 228 -8.40 -4.46 -25.49
CA GLY A 228 -7.28 -4.45 -26.42
C GLY A 228 -5.97 -4.97 -25.79
N THR A 229 -4.94 -5.02 -26.64
CA THR A 229 -3.55 -5.25 -26.22
C THR A 229 -2.71 -4.07 -26.68
N PHE A 230 -1.98 -3.47 -25.75
CA PHE A 230 -1.15 -2.30 -26.03
C PHE A 230 0.34 -2.62 -25.83
N PRO A 231 1.18 -2.49 -26.88
CA PRO A 231 2.62 -2.65 -26.77
C PRO A 231 3.27 -1.42 -26.11
N LEU A 232 4.08 -1.67 -25.09
CA LEU A 232 5.00 -0.70 -24.51
C LEU A 232 6.33 -0.75 -25.28
N PHE A 233 7.13 0.32 -25.22
CA PHE A 233 8.52 0.25 -25.62
C PHE A 233 9.23 -0.86 -24.84
N SER A 234 10.12 -1.60 -25.50
CA SER A 234 10.85 -2.71 -24.88
C SER A 234 11.66 -2.27 -23.66
N TYR A 235 12.09 -3.23 -22.87
CA TYR A 235 12.99 -2.97 -21.75
C TYR A 235 14.29 -2.29 -22.23
N GLU A 236 14.87 -2.77 -23.31
CA GLU A 236 16.10 -2.25 -23.91
C GLU A 236 15.93 -0.82 -24.42
N GLU A 237 14.81 -0.53 -25.10
CA GLU A 237 14.48 0.82 -25.56
C GLU A 237 14.27 1.78 -24.38
N ALA A 238 13.50 1.35 -23.36
CA ALA A 238 13.22 2.16 -22.19
C ALA A 238 14.50 2.44 -21.36
N THR A 239 15.46 1.53 -21.37
CA THR A 239 16.75 1.70 -20.70
C THR A 239 17.65 2.70 -21.41
N ARG A 240 17.59 2.76 -22.76
CA ARG A 240 18.43 3.66 -23.59
C ARG A 240 17.84 5.05 -23.76
N ASP A 241 16.52 5.19 -23.70
CA ASP A 241 15.81 6.43 -23.97
C ASP A 241 14.84 6.79 -22.84
N ALA A 242 15.20 7.83 -22.09
CA ALA A 242 14.40 8.35 -20.98
C ALA A 242 12.97 8.75 -21.39
N SER A 243 12.79 9.24 -22.64
CA SER A 243 11.46 9.63 -23.12
C SER A 243 10.56 8.41 -23.36
N LYS A 244 11.12 7.29 -23.81
CA LYS A 244 10.41 6.03 -23.97
C LYS A 244 10.00 5.44 -22.62
N HIS A 245 10.89 5.47 -21.61
CA HIS A 245 10.53 5.08 -20.26
C HIS A 245 9.40 5.95 -19.67
N ALA A 246 9.47 7.27 -19.86
CA ALA A 246 8.43 8.19 -19.42
C ALA A 246 7.08 7.90 -20.08
N ARG A 247 7.05 7.64 -21.40
CA ARG A 247 5.83 7.28 -22.14
C ARG A 247 5.26 5.93 -21.70
N ASN A 248 6.11 4.93 -21.44
CA ASN A 248 5.69 3.65 -20.88
C ASN A 248 4.99 3.86 -19.52
N PHE A 249 5.60 4.63 -18.63
CA PHE A 249 4.99 4.91 -17.34
C PHE A 249 3.62 5.58 -17.48
N ARG A 250 3.50 6.60 -18.32
CA ARG A 250 2.22 7.26 -18.56
C ARG A 250 1.14 6.24 -18.95
N ARG A 251 1.44 5.36 -19.91
CA ARG A 251 0.48 4.33 -20.34
C ARG A 251 0.14 3.36 -19.21
N ILE A 252 1.13 2.91 -18.44
CA ILE A 252 0.95 2.03 -17.28
C ILE A 252 0.02 2.69 -16.23
N GLU A 253 0.24 3.97 -15.92
CA GLU A 253 -0.59 4.71 -14.96
C GLU A 253 -2.02 4.87 -15.48
N GLU A 254 -2.19 5.23 -16.76
CA GLU A 254 -3.50 5.36 -17.39
C GLU A 254 -4.27 4.03 -17.33
N GLU A 255 -3.65 2.91 -17.73
CA GLU A 255 -4.29 1.58 -17.71
C GLU A 255 -4.52 1.02 -16.29
N SER A 256 -3.72 1.42 -15.33
CA SER A 256 -3.96 1.05 -13.92
C SER A 256 -5.19 1.77 -13.32
N ASN A 257 -5.69 2.81 -13.97
CA ASN A 257 -6.75 3.68 -13.44
C ASN A 257 -8.07 3.65 -14.23
N VAL A 258 -8.12 2.94 -15.33
CA VAL A 258 -9.33 2.80 -16.15
C VAL A 258 -10.03 1.48 -15.84
N LEU A 259 -11.38 1.47 -15.80
CA LEU A 259 -12.13 0.25 -15.51
C LEU A 259 -12.07 -0.76 -16.66
N LEU A 260 -12.09 -0.26 -17.90
CA LEU A 260 -11.92 -1.07 -19.10
C LEU A 260 -10.48 -0.90 -19.65
N ALA A 261 -9.50 -1.34 -18.84
CA ALA A 261 -8.09 -1.28 -19.20
C ALA A 261 -7.73 -2.30 -20.29
N ASP A 262 -6.77 -1.95 -21.12
CA ASP A 262 -6.15 -2.86 -22.08
C ASP A 262 -5.09 -3.75 -21.40
N ARG A 263 -4.79 -4.90 -22.01
CA ARG A 263 -3.61 -5.69 -21.70
C ARG A 263 -2.37 -4.89 -22.08
N LEU A 264 -1.35 -4.91 -21.23
CA LEU A 264 -0.04 -4.34 -21.57
C LEU A 264 0.94 -5.46 -21.90
N ILE A 265 1.76 -5.24 -22.93
CA ILE A 265 2.85 -6.15 -23.29
C ILE A 265 4.15 -5.36 -23.39
N GLN A 266 5.25 -5.96 -22.94
CA GLN A 266 6.58 -5.37 -23.01
C GLN A 266 7.62 -6.43 -23.37
N GLU A 267 8.39 -6.19 -24.42
CA GLU A 267 9.49 -7.08 -24.82
C GLU A 267 10.67 -6.95 -23.85
N HIS A 268 11.26 -8.09 -23.48
CA HIS A 268 12.45 -8.24 -22.66
C HIS A 268 13.36 -9.28 -23.33
N GLY A 269 14.29 -8.83 -24.18
CA GLY A 269 15.11 -9.71 -25.01
C GLY A 269 14.25 -10.52 -25.99
N ASP A 270 14.31 -11.82 -25.87
CA ASP A 270 13.56 -12.81 -26.69
C ASP A 270 12.20 -13.22 -26.08
N ARG A 271 11.81 -12.64 -24.96
CA ARG A 271 10.56 -12.95 -24.25
C ARG A 271 9.63 -11.75 -24.18
N LEU A 272 8.36 -12.03 -24.02
CA LEU A 272 7.31 -11.05 -23.86
C LEU A 272 6.75 -11.09 -22.43
N VAL A 273 6.88 -9.99 -21.70
CA VAL A 273 6.15 -9.79 -20.43
C VAL A 273 4.73 -9.34 -20.78
N VAL A 274 3.76 -10.14 -20.37
CA VAL A 274 2.33 -9.89 -20.57
C VAL A 274 1.71 -9.51 -19.23
N VAL A 275 1.03 -8.36 -19.16
CA VAL A 275 0.30 -7.90 -17.98
C VAL A 275 -1.17 -7.77 -18.34
N ASN A 276 -1.99 -8.70 -17.86
CA ASN A 276 -3.43 -8.63 -18.05
C ASN A 276 -4.02 -7.43 -17.32
N PRO A 277 -5.14 -6.87 -17.78
CA PRO A 277 -5.77 -5.70 -17.17
C PRO A 277 -6.18 -5.97 -15.71
N PRO A 278 -6.31 -4.92 -14.88
CA PRO A 278 -6.84 -5.06 -13.53
C PRO A 278 -8.27 -5.61 -13.57
N GLY A 279 -8.64 -6.37 -12.55
CA GLY A 279 -10.01 -6.76 -12.29
C GLY A 279 -10.87 -5.54 -11.93
N LEU A 280 -12.19 -5.67 -12.04
CA LEU A 280 -13.09 -4.65 -11.52
C LEU A 280 -12.90 -4.50 -10.00
N PRO A 281 -13.04 -3.27 -9.46
CA PRO A 281 -13.00 -3.04 -8.02
C PRO A 281 -13.98 -3.99 -7.31
N ALA A 282 -13.59 -4.48 -6.13
CA ALA A 282 -14.44 -5.33 -5.32
C ALA A 282 -15.75 -4.61 -4.97
N ASN A 283 -16.86 -5.31 -5.03
CA ASN A 283 -18.14 -4.81 -4.55
C ASN A 283 -18.23 -4.92 -3.00
N THR A 284 -19.34 -4.43 -2.43
CA THR A 284 -19.54 -4.44 -0.98
C THR A 284 -19.62 -5.84 -0.41
N GLU A 285 -20.31 -6.75 -1.09
CA GLU A 285 -20.49 -8.14 -0.66
C GLU A 285 -19.16 -8.89 -0.60
N GLU A 286 -18.29 -8.68 -1.58
CA GLU A 286 -16.95 -9.25 -1.59
C GLU A 286 -16.07 -8.65 -0.47
N MET A 287 -16.13 -7.34 -0.30
CA MET A 287 -15.41 -6.67 0.79
C MET A 287 -15.86 -7.18 2.16
N ASP A 288 -17.16 -7.33 2.38
CA ASP A 288 -17.72 -7.85 3.63
C ASP A 288 -17.31 -9.30 3.86
N ARG A 289 -17.41 -10.15 2.82
CA ARG A 289 -16.97 -11.54 2.89
C ARG A 289 -15.50 -11.67 3.28
N TRP A 290 -14.61 -10.96 2.60
CA TRP A 290 -13.16 -11.05 2.89
C TRP A 290 -12.78 -10.52 4.27
N HIS A 291 -13.48 -9.50 4.79
CA HIS A 291 -13.24 -9.00 6.14
C HIS A 291 -13.93 -9.83 7.23
N GLY A 292 -14.98 -10.58 6.88
CA GLY A 292 -15.70 -11.50 7.75
C GLY A 292 -15.08 -12.91 7.86
N LEU A 293 -13.97 -13.20 7.14
CA LEU A 293 -13.27 -14.47 7.28
C LEU A 293 -12.75 -14.67 8.71
N PRO A 294 -12.54 -15.94 9.16
CA PRO A 294 -12.28 -16.26 10.55
C PRO A 294 -10.87 -15.87 11.01
N TYR A 295 -10.51 -14.59 10.90
CA TYR A 295 -9.26 -14.08 11.43
C TYR A 295 -9.25 -14.13 12.96
N THR A 296 -8.18 -14.66 13.53
CA THR A 296 -7.95 -14.58 14.97
C THR A 296 -7.63 -13.18 15.46
N ARG A 297 -7.22 -12.28 14.56
CA ARG A 297 -6.69 -10.93 14.77
C ARG A 297 -5.48 -10.88 15.73
N LEU A 298 -4.79 -12.01 15.87
CA LEU A 298 -3.64 -12.18 16.75
C LEU A 298 -2.42 -12.66 15.94
N PRO A 299 -1.19 -12.38 16.43
CA PRO A 299 -0.02 -13.07 15.95
C PRO A 299 -0.14 -14.58 16.19
N HIS A 300 0.49 -15.37 15.34
CA HIS A 300 0.58 -16.82 15.53
C HIS A 300 1.17 -17.15 16.92
N PRO A 301 0.69 -18.18 17.65
CA PRO A 301 1.12 -18.48 19.02
C PRO A 301 2.63 -18.69 19.21
N ARG A 302 3.37 -19.03 18.15
CA ARG A 302 4.84 -19.11 18.14
C ARG A 302 5.54 -17.81 18.61
N TYR A 303 4.85 -16.67 18.60
CA TYR A 303 5.38 -15.36 18.97
C TYR A 303 5.00 -14.92 20.40
N TRP A 304 4.03 -15.55 21.07
CA TRP A 304 3.45 -15.06 22.31
C TRP A 304 4.42 -14.94 23.49
N LYS A 305 5.48 -15.78 23.50
CA LYS A 305 6.55 -15.73 24.51
C LYS A 305 7.76 -14.90 24.05
N LYS A 306 7.63 -14.13 22.99
CA LYS A 306 8.70 -13.33 22.38
C LYS A 306 8.34 -11.83 22.47
N PRO A 307 9.29 -10.91 22.22
CA PRO A 307 8.99 -9.49 22.14
C PRO A 307 7.89 -9.20 21.11
N LEU A 308 7.05 -8.21 21.40
CA LEU A 308 5.92 -7.83 20.57
C LEU A 308 6.36 -7.44 19.15
N ILE A 309 5.50 -7.69 18.18
CA ILE A 309 5.64 -7.22 16.80
C ILE A 309 5.03 -5.82 16.73
N PRO A 310 5.79 -4.74 16.44
CA PRO A 310 5.26 -3.37 16.48
C PRO A 310 4.06 -3.14 15.57
N ALA A 311 4.05 -3.75 14.37
CA ALA A 311 2.93 -3.64 13.46
C ALA A 311 1.62 -4.21 14.06
N PHE A 312 1.69 -5.27 14.85
CA PHE A 312 0.52 -5.80 15.57
C PHE A 312 -0.06 -4.77 16.54
N GLU A 313 0.80 -4.13 17.35
CA GLU A 313 0.36 -3.11 18.30
C GLU A 313 -0.34 -1.93 17.61
N MET A 314 0.12 -1.55 16.41
CA MET A 314 -0.46 -0.45 15.65
C MET A 314 -1.87 -0.76 15.14
N ILE A 315 -2.14 -2.02 14.75
CA ILE A 315 -3.36 -2.37 13.99
C ILE A 315 -4.37 -3.23 14.76
N ARG A 316 -4.01 -3.80 15.91
CA ARG A 316 -4.83 -4.82 16.58
C ARG A 316 -6.27 -4.37 16.85
N PHE A 317 -6.50 -3.10 17.09
CA PHE A 317 -7.81 -2.48 17.33
C PHE A 317 -8.19 -1.48 16.23
N SER A 318 -7.64 -1.65 15.02
CA SER A 318 -8.01 -0.85 13.86
C SER A 318 -9.08 -1.55 13.03
N ILE A 319 -9.93 -0.74 12.38
CA ILE A 319 -10.99 -1.18 11.48
C ILE A 319 -10.76 -0.53 10.12
N ASN A 320 -10.56 -1.34 9.10
CA ASN A 320 -10.45 -0.86 7.73
C ASN A 320 -11.83 -0.86 7.07
N MET A 321 -12.31 0.32 6.68
CA MET A 321 -13.66 0.49 6.14
C MET A 321 -13.72 0.40 4.62
N HIS A 322 -12.61 0.67 3.91
CA HIS A 322 -12.54 0.67 2.46
C HIS A 322 -11.11 0.49 1.95
N ARG A 323 -10.98 0.15 0.68
CA ARG A 323 -9.72 0.09 -0.07
C ARG A 323 -9.76 1.06 -1.24
N GLY A 324 -8.60 1.37 -1.82
CA GLY A 324 -8.46 2.32 -2.92
C GLY A 324 -8.30 3.77 -2.47
N CYS A 325 -7.77 4.61 -3.35
CA CYS A 325 -7.61 6.05 -3.10
C CYS A 325 -7.57 6.81 -4.43
N PHE A 326 -8.54 7.67 -4.67
CA PHE A 326 -8.60 8.48 -5.89
C PHE A 326 -7.78 9.79 -5.81
N GLY A 327 -6.95 9.95 -4.78
CA GLY A 327 -6.07 11.11 -4.63
C GLY A 327 -5.04 11.23 -5.74
N GLY A 328 -4.46 10.12 -6.18
CA GLY A 328 -3.51 10.06 -7.29
C GLY A 328 -2.24 10.87 -7.08
N CYS A 329 -1.78 11.03 -5.82
CA CYS A 329 -0.55 11.75 -5.50
C CYS A 329 0.63 11.11 -6.23
N SER A 330 1.52 11.93 -6.82
CA SER A 330 2.58 11.49 -7.73
C SER A 330 3.61 10.52 -7.13
N PHE A 331 3.78 10.57 -5.83
CA PHE A 331 4.75 9.77 -5.05
C PHE A 331 4.15 8.54 -4.38
N CYS A 332 2.81 8.38 -4.41
CA CYS A 332 2.12 7.40 -3.60
C CYS A 332 1.85 6.10 -4.37
N THR A 333 2.15 4.96 -3.75
CA THR A 333 1.95 3.63 -4.33
C THR A 333 0.54 3.06 -4.11
N ILE A 334 -0.30 3.70 -3.30
CA ILE A 334 -1.65 3.19 -3.00
C ILE A 334 -2.48 3.07 -4.27
N SER A 335 -2.52 4.10 -5.11
CA SER A 335 -3.26 4.03 -6.37
C SER A 335 -2.66 3.06 -7.39
N ALA A 336 -1.32 2.86 -7.37
CA ALA A 336 -0.64 1.90 -8.22
C ALA A 336 -0.88 0.44 -7.80
N HIS A 337 -1.13 0.19 -6.51
CA HIS A 337 -1.36 -1.15 -5.95
C HIS A 337 -2.85 -1.44 -5.72
N GLN A 338 -3.57 -0.58 -4.99
CA GLN A 338 -4.99 -0.79 -4.67
C GLN A 338 -5.95 -0.21 -5.72
N GLY A 339 -5.46 0.62 -6.62
CA GLY A 339 -6.26 1.35 -7.60
C GLY A 339 -6.90 2.63 -7.05
N LYS A 340 -7.49 3.43 -7.96
CA LYS A 340 -8.14 4.69 -7.58
C LYS A 340 -9.60 4.54 -7.16
N HIS A 341 -10.26 3.44 -7.54
CA HIS A 341 -11.67 3.22 -7.23
C HIS A 341 -11.84 2.76 -5.78
N ILE A 342 -12.79 3.35 -5.09
CA ILE A 342 -13.08 2.99 -3.71
C ILE A 342 -13.94 1.74 -3.68
N SER A 343 -13.50 0.74 -2.93
CA SER A 343 -14.25 -0.47 -2.59
C SER A 343 -14.57 -0.42 -1.10
N SER A 344 -15.82 -0.19 -0.76
CA SER A 344 -16.27 0.03 0.63
C SER A 344 -17.00 -1.18 1.20
N ARG A 345 -16.80 -1.43 2.47
CA ARG A 345 -17.60 -2.39 3.26
C ARG A 345 -18.99 -1.83 3.55
N SER A 346 -19.92 -2.72 3.88
CA SER A 346 -21.21 -2.32 4.44
C SER A 346 -21.04 -1.77 5.87
N GLU A 347 -21.99 -0.97 6.28
CA GLU A 347 -22.06 -0.51 7.66
C GLU A 347 -22.22 -1.67 8.64
N ALA A 348 -23.04 -2.67 8.31
CA ALA A 348 -23.26 -3.86 9.13
C ALA A 348 -21.95 -4.61 9.40
N SER A 349 -21.16 -4.89 8.36
CA SER A 349 -19.86 -5.56 8.47
C SER A 349 -18.87 -4.78 9.35
N ILE A 350 -18.84 -3.45 9.24
CA ILE A 350 -17.99 -2.60 10.06
C ILE A 350 -18.41 -2.65 11.54
N LEU A 351 -19.69 -2.53 11.83
CA LEU A 351 -20.21 -2.58 13.21
C LEU A 351 -20.03 -3.94 13.86
N GLU A 352 -20.19 -5.03 13.10
CA GLU A 352 -19.92 -6.39 13.56
C GLU A 352 -18.42 -6.56 13.93
N GLU A 353 -17.51 -6.08 13.09
CA GLU A 353 -16.07 -6.10 13.41
C GLU A 353 -15.74 -5.27 14.64
N VAL A 354 -16.35 -4.08 14.82
CA VAL A 354 -16.18 -3.28 16.04
C VAL A 354 -16.67 -4.05 17.27
N ALA A 355 -17.80 -4.71 17.19
CA ALA A 355 -18.31 -5.55 18.28
C ALA A 355 -17.35 -6.69 18.62
N HIS A 356 -16.82 -7.39 17.61
CA HIS A 356 -15.82 -8.44 17.78
C HIS A 356 -14.54 -7.88 18.46
N VAL A 357 -14.00 -6.78 17.94
CA VAL A 357 -12.79 -6.13 18.49
C VAL A 357 -12.99 -5.68 19.93
N SER A 358 -14.20 -5.26 20.30
CA SER A 358 -14.51 -4.84 21.68
C SER A 358 -14.42 -5.98 22.71
N GLN A 359 -14.48 -7.23 22.26
CA GLN A 359 -14.35 -8.44 23.08
C GLN A 359 -12.90 -9.00 23.11
N MET A 360 -12.00 -8.43 22.33
CA MET A 360 -10.62 -8.94 22.25
C MET A 360 -9.84 -8.72 23.57
N PRO A 361 -8.92 -9.64 23.92
CA PRO A 361 -8.05 -9.48 25.07
C PRO A 361 -7.32 -8.13 25.08
N GLY A 362 -7.31 -7.45 26.21
CA GLY A 362 -6.61 -6.17 26.38
C GLY A 362 -7.30 -4.97 25.75
N PHE A 363 -8.52 -5.11 25.19
CA PHE A 363 -9.30 -3.96 24.72
C PHE A 363 -9.73 -3.08 25.90
N LYS A 364 -9.51 -1.76 25.79
CA LYS A 364 -9.80 -0.78 26.86
C LYS A 364 -10.88 0.23 26.49
N GLY A 365 -11.63 -0.06 25.42
CA GLY A 365 -12.68 0.83 24.90
C GLY A 365 -12.21 1.79 23.81
N TYR A 366 -11.03 1.58 23.23
CA TYR A 366 -10.45 2.48 22.23
C TYR A 366 -10.22 1.76 20.90
N ILE A 367 -10.94 2.15 19.86
CA ILE A 367 -10.61 1.82 18.46
C ILE A 367 -9.46 2.74 18.04
N SER A 368 -8.33 2.16 17.63
CA SER A 368 -7.11 2.91 17.31
C SER A 368 -7.18 3.64 15.97
N ASP A 369 -7.89 3.08 15.01
CA ASP A 369 -8.18 3.69 13.71
C ASP A 369 -9.50 3.15 13.14
N LEU A 370 -10.40 4.03 12.80
CA LEU A 370 -11.62 3.76 12.04
C LEU A 370 -11.49 4.47 10.69
N GLY A 371 -10.81 3.84 9.72
CA GLY A 371 -10.34 4.53 8.54
C GLY A 371 -10.08 3.65 7.31
N GLY A 372 -9.16 4.10 6.50
CA GLY A 372 -8.73 3.46 5.25
C GLY A 372 -7.53 4.19 4.65
N PRO A 373 -7.13 3.91 3.39
CA PRO A 373 -5.97 4.55 2.76
C PRO A 373 -6.02 6.08 2.75
N SER A 374 -7.22 6.64 2.73
CA SER A 374 -7.53 8.04 3.04
C SER A 374 -8.83 8.02 3.83
N ALA A 375 -8.78 8.35 5.12
CA ALA A 375 -9.86 8.06 6.08
C ALA A 375 -11.25 8.56 5.64
N ASN A 376 -11.30 9.70 4.95
CA ASN A 376 -12.56 10.32 4.54
C ASN A 376 -12.97 10.04 3.08
N MET A 377 -12.64 8.85 2.56
CA MET A 377 -13.10 8.40 1.23
C MET A 377 -14.14 7.27 1.26
N TYR A 378 -14.61 6.89 2.43
CA TYR A 378 -15.60 5.83 2.59
C TYR A 378 -16.89 6.14 1.83
N ARG A 379 -17.37 5.19 1.01
CA ARG A 379 -18.57 5.31 0.16
C ARG A 379 -18.52 6.45 -0.88
N MET A 380 -17.33 6.94 -1.21
CA MET A 380 -17.18 7.92 -2.28
C MET A 380 -17.03 7.21 -3.62
N GLU A 381 -18.12 7.11 -4.35
CA GLU A 381 -18.24 6.37 -5.61
C GLU A 381 -18.60 7.31 -6.77
N PRO A 382 -18.38 6.88 -8.03
CA PRO A 382 -18.88 7.62 -9.18
C PRO A 382 -20.41 7.75 -9.15
N ILE A 383 -20.93 8.94 -9.45
CA ILE A 383 -22.37 9.18 -9.61
C ILE A 383 -22.91 8.35 -10.80
N GLU A 384 -22.17 8.36 -11.91
CA GLU A 384 -22.47 7.55 -13.10
C GLU A 384 -21.26 6.67 -13.45
N ARG A 385 -21.34 5.39 -13.10
CA ARG A 385 -20.24 4.45 -13.33
C ARG A 385 -19.83 4.34 -14.81
N LYS A 386 -20.77 4.47 -15.75
CA LYS A 386 -20.51 4.42 -17.20
C LYS A 386 -19.47 5.46 -17.64
N LYS A 387 -19.47 6.64 -17.05
CA LYS A 387 -18.48 7.71 -17.35
C LYS A 387 -17.05 7.35 -16.94
N CYS A 388 -16.88 6.41 -16.02
CA CYS A 388 -15.57 5.96 -15.53
C CYS A 388 -14.98 4.79 -16.33
N LEU A 389 -15.79 4.11 -17.18
CA LEU A 389 -15.34 2.91 -17.92
C LEU A 389 -14.07 3.14 -18.74
N LYS A 390 -13.96 4.30 -19.40
CA LYS A 390 -12.80 4.68 -20.24
C LYS A 390 -12.05 5.91 -19.70
N CYS A 391 -12.29 6.30 -18.44
CA CYS A 391 -11.66 7.47 -17.84
C CYS A 391 -10.23 7.16 -17.41
N ARG A 392 -9.24 7.75 -18.13
CA ARG A 392 -7.81 7.55 -17.86
C ARG A 392 -7.21 8.57 -16.88
N ARG A 393 -8.01 9.47 -16.27
CA ARG A 393 -7.49 10.39 -15.26
C ARG A 393 -6.91 9.62 -14.07
N PRO A 394 -5.67 9.91 -13.66
CA PRO A 394 -5.05 9.21 -12.51
C PRO A 394 -5.65 9.65 -11.15
N SER A 395 -6.34 10.79 -11.11
CA SER A 395 -6.92 11.37 -9.89
C SER A 395 -8.34 11.88 -10.14
N CYS A 396 -9.23 11.74 -9.15
CA CYS A 396 -10.56 12.37 -9.17
C CYS A 396 -10.61 13.74 -8.46
N VAL A 397 -9.50 14.16 -7.85
CA VAL A 397 -9.40 15.46 -7.16
C VAL A 397 -8.40 16.41 -7.81
N TRP A 398 -7.54 15.92 -8.70
CA TRP A 398 -6.53 16.74 -9.37
C TRP A 398 -6.64 16.60 -10.91
N PRO A 399 -6.42 17.68 -11.70
CA PRO A 399 -6.15 19.09 -11.29
C PRO A 399 -7.38 19.82 -10.72
N ALA A 400 -8.54 19.22 -10.83
CA ALA A 400 -9.79 19.72 -10.25
C ALA A 400 -10.68 18.56 -9.82
N LEU A 401 -11.54 18.82 -8.84
CA LEU A 401 -12.51 17.85 -8.34
C LEU A 401 -13.42 17.35 -9.47
N CYS A 402 -13.49 16.04 -9.66
CA CYS A 402 -14.32 15.43 -10.68
C CYS A 402 -15.80 15.67 -10.40
N ARG A 403 -16.53 16.16 -11.41
CA ARG A 403 -17.99 16.36 -11.28
C ARG A 403 -18.77 15.04 -11.10
N ASN A 404 -18.20 13.92 -11.55
CA ASN A 404 -18.81 12.59 -11.49
C ASN A 404 -18.46 11.80 -10.22
N ILE A 405 -17.92 12.42 -9.17
CA ILE A 405 -17.65 11.77 -7.88
C ILE A 405 -18.61 12.27 -6.80
N ASN A 406 -19.24 11.34 -6.08
CA ASN A 406 -19.94 11.65 -4.85
C ASN A 406 -18.90 11.81 -3.73
N ILE A 407 -18.90 12.98 -3.08
CA ILE A 407 -17.99 13.28 -1.96
C ILE A 407 -18.75 13.49 -0.64
N SER A 408 -20.01 13.11 -0.56
CA SER A 408 -20.79 13.24 0.67
C SER A 408 -20.13 12.45 1.80
N HIS A 409 -19.96 13.09 2.94
CA HIS A 409 -19.45 12.46 4.16
C HIS A 409 -20.56 11.88 5.04
N GLN A 410 -21.82 11.93 4.61
CA GLN A 410 -22.94 11.47 5.43
C GLN A 410 -22.82 9.99 5.84
N PRO A 411 -22.47 9.04 4.94
CA PRO A 411 -22.28 7.64 5.35
C PRO A 411 -21.21 7.45 6.42
N LEU A 412 -20.12 8.25 6.34
CA LEU A 412 -19.04 8.22 7.32
C LEU A 412 -19.46 8.78 8.68
N LEU A 413 -20.19 9.91 8.68
CA LEU A 413 -20.76 10.52 9.89
C LEU A 413 -21.73 9.56 10.60
N ASP A 414 -22.52 8.81 9.84
CA ASP A 414 -23.47 7.84 10.39
C ASP A 414 -22.75 6.69 11.10
N ILE A 415 -21.70 6.13 10.48
CA ILE A 415 -20.87 5.09 11.10
C ILE A 415 -20.19 5.65 12.36
N TYR A 416 -19.58 6.82 12.30
CA TYR A 416 -18.92 7.44 13.46
C TYR A 416 -19.86 7.57 14.65
N ARG A 417 -21.08 8.04 14.40
CA ARG A 417 -22.11 8.16 15.45
C ARG A 417 -22.51 6.80 16.02
N LYS A 418 -22.72 5.79 15.16
CA LYS A 418 -23.12 4.45 15.58
C LYS A 418 -22.02 3.77 16.40
N VAL A 419 -20.78 3.78 15.92
CA VAL A 419 -19.63 3.19 16.63
C VAL A 419 -19.43 3.86 17.99
N ARG A 420 -19.52 5.17 18.07
CA ARG A 420 -19.37 5.91 19.34
C ARG A 420 -20.45 5.55 20.39
N ASN A 421 -21.62 5.13 19.94
CA ASN A 421 -22.73 4.74 20.82
C ASN A 421 -22.77 3.23 21.12
N MET A 422 -21.83 2.42 20.59
CA MET A 422 -21.77 0.99 20.86
C MET A 422 -21.34 0.71 22.30
N PRO A 423 -21.91 -0.29 22.98
CA PRO A 423 -21.47 -0.73 24.29
C PRO A 423 -19.98 -1.08 24.31
N GLY A 424 -19.27 -0.67 25.36
CA GLY A 424 -17.83 -0.93 25.50
C GLY A 424 -16.91 0.00 24.72
N ILE A 425 -17.41 0.84 23.83
CA ILE A 425 -16.62 1.84 23.08
C ILE A 425 -16.60 3.16 23.86
N LYS A 426 -15.42 3.58 24.27
CA LYS A 426 -15.19 4.90 24.90
C LYS A 426 -14.86 5.95 23.84
N LYS A 427 -14.00 5.61 22.88
CA LYS A 427 -13.64 6.44 21.73
C LYS A 427 -13.22 5.59 20.53
N ALA A 428 -13.53 6.08 19.33
CA ALA A 428 -13.01 5.56 18.08
C ALA A 428 -12.21 6.67 17.40
N PHE A 429 -10.91 6.45 17.22
CA PHE A 429 -10.02 7.43 16.63
C PHE A 429 -9.91 7.25 15.11
N VAL A 430 -9.50 8.30 14.44
CA VAL A 430 -9.05 8.32 13.04
C VAL A 430 -7.54 8.55 13.06
N GLY A 431 -6.78 7.49 12.85
CA GLY A 431 -5.31 7.50 12.78
C GLY A 431 -4.79 7.65 11.34
N SER A 432 -5.60 7.28 10.37
CA SER A 432 -5.31 7.41 8.94
C SER A 432 -5.35 8.86 8.49
N GLY A 433 -4.61 9.18 7.42
CA GLY A 433 -4.59 10.54 6.86
C GLY A 433 -5.94 10.96 6.27
N ILE A 434 -6.26 12.24 6.40
CA ILE A 434 -7.47 12.82 5.82
C ILE A 434 -7.13 13.73 4.63
N ARG A 435 -8.09 13.90 3.73
CA ARG A 435 -8.03 14.85 2.62
C ARG A 435 -8.98 16.02 2.92
N TYR A 436 -8.42 17.15 3.33
CA TYR A 436 -9.18 18.36 3.65
C TYR A 436 -9.77 19.03 2.40
N ASP A 437 -9.19 18.83 1.22
CA ASP A 437 -9.73 19.29 -0.06
C ASP A 437 -11.08 18.66 -0.44
N LEU A 438 -11.45 17.50 0.17
CA LEU A 438 -12.75 16.87 -0.06
C LEU A 438 -13.90 17.56 0.68
N PHE A 439 -13.63 18.34 1.72
CA PHE A 439 -14.67 19.11 2.42
C PHE A 439 -14.45 20.63 2.40
N GLN A 440 -13.31 21.10 1.89
CA GLN A 440 -13.01 22.53 1.68
C GLN A 440 -13.08 22.89 0.20
N ASN A 441 -14.25 22.76 -0.39
CA ASN A 441 -14.48 23.07 -1.80
C ASN A 441 -15.87 23.71 -1.98
N GLU A 442 -16.18 24.17 -3.20
CA GLU A 442 -17.42 24.85 -3.51
C GLU A 442 -18.71 24.06 -3.19
N ARG A 443 -18.65 22.70 -3.27
CA ARG A 443 -19.81 21.85 -2.92
C ARG A 443 -20.17 21.88 -1.44
N ALA A 444 -19.26 22.33 -0.57
CA ALA A 444 -19.56 22.47 0.85
C ALA A 444 -20.66 23.52 1.12
N ARG A 445 -20.97 24.40 0.16
CA ARG A 445 -22.09 25.34 0.28
C ARG A 445 -23.43 24.61 0.32
N ASP A 446 -23.59 23.57 -0.49
CA ASP A 446 -24.86 22.86 -0.69
C ASP A 446 -24.93 21.55 0.13
N ASP A 447 -23.79 20.91 0.40
CA ASP A 447 -23.74 19.66 1.17
C ASP A 447 -23.42 19.92 2.65
N ARG A 448 -24.44 19.73 3.52
CA ARG A 448 -24.29 19.88 4.97
C ARG A 448 -23.26 18.92 5.56
N SER A 449 -23.12 17.71 5.00
CA SER A 449 -22.20 16.70 5.52
C SER A 449 -20.73 17.16 5.43
N LEU A 450 -20.38 17.90 4.37
CA LEU A 450 -19.02 18.46 4.17
C LEU A 450 -18.68 19.52 5.24
N ARG A 451 -19.67 20.31 5.66
CA ARG A 451 -19.49 21.31 6.72
C ARG A 451 -19.43 20.68 8.10
N HIS A 452 -20.17 19.61 8.32
CA HIS A 452 -20.30 18.96 9.63
C HIS A 452 -19.14 17.99 9.94
N TYR A 453 -18.60 17.35 8.90
CA TYR A 453 -17.54 16.35 9.04
C TYR A 453 -16.30 16.84 9.82
N PRO A 454 -15.68 17.98 9.51
CA PRO A 454 -14.48 18.41 10.22
C PRO A 454 -14.73 18.69 11.71
N GLU A 455 -15.90 19.22 12.10
CA GLU A 455 -16.25 19.43 13.52
C GLU A 455 -16.43 18.08 14.23
N GLU A 456 -17.13 17.12 13.65
CA GLU A 456 -17.30 15.76 14.19
C GLU A 456 -15.94 15.06 14.36
N LEU A 457 -15.09 15.09 13.31
CA LEU A 457 -13.76 14.52 13.34
C LEU A 457 -12.93 15.09 14.50
N ILE A 458 -12.78 16.41 14.57
CA ILE A 458 -11.93 17.08 15.55
C ILE A 458 -12.45 16.85 16.96
N ARG A 459 -13.75 16.96 17.17
CA ARG A 459 -14.36 16.83 18.47
C ARG A 459 -14.30 15.42 19.05
N HIS A 460 -14.47 14.41 18.22
CA HIS A 460 -14.72 13.06 18.71
C HIS A 460 -13.69 12.00 18.31
N HIS A 461 -12.94 12.23 17.22
CA HIS A 461 -12.12 11.19 16.59
C HIS A 461 -10.61 11.49 16.55
N VAL A 462 -10.18 12.61 17.11
CA VAL A 462 -8.75 12.95 17.26
C VAL A 462 -8.26 12.54 18.65
N SER A 463 -7.16 11.77 18.68
CA SER A 463 -6.56 11.24 19.92
C SER A 463 -5.64 12.23 20.66
N GLY A 464 -5.72 13.53 20.36
CA GLY A 464 -4.83 14.60 20.83
C GLY A 464 -3.97 15.17 19.70
N ARG A 465 -3.59 14.38 18.70
CA ARG A 465 -2.76 14.83 17.56
C ARG A 465 -3.38 14.37 16.25
N LEU A 466 -3.71 15.31 15.36
CA LEU A 466 -4.18 15.01 14.01
C LEU A 466 -3.05 15.22 13.01
N LYS A 467 -2.70 14.14 12.30
CA LYS A 467 -1.70 14.17 11.24
C LYS A 467 -2.33 14.55 9.91
N VAL A 468 -1.78 15.54 9.24
CA VAL A 468 -2.20 15.97 7.90
C VAL A 468 -0.98 16.18 7.01
N ALA A 469 -1.18 16.05 5.72
CA ALA A 469 -0.10 16.03 4.75
C ALA A 469 -0.25 17.16 3.71
N PRO A 470 0.13 18.42 4.04
CA PRO A 470 0.24 19.49 3.04
C PRO A 470 1.35 19.20 2.02
N GLU A 471 2.39 18.46 2.39
CA GLU A 471 3.56 17.98 1.63
C GLU A 471 4.55 19.10 1.26
N HIS A 472 4.12 20.28 0.85
CA HIS A 472 4.95 21.42 0.49
C HIS A 472 4.19 22.75 0.64
N THR A 473 4.89 23.88 0.54
CA THR A 473 4.27 25.22 0.53
C THR A 473 4.18 25.83 -0.88
N GLU A 474 5.09 25.42 -1.78
CA GLU A 474 5.20 26.02 -3.11
C GLU A 474 4.20 25.40 -4.10
N SER A 475 3.43 26.26 -4.77
CA SER A 475 2.30 25.83 -5.61
C SER A 475 2.72 25.00 -6.82
N HIS A 476 3.89 25.26 -7.42
CA HIS A 476 4.39 24.48 -8.55
C HIS A 476 4.86 23.07 -8.10
N VAL A 477 5.49 22.96 -6.92
CA VAL A 477 5.86 21.66 -6.34
C VAL A 477 4.61 20.86 -5.99
N LEU A 478 3.61 21.49 -5.35
CA LEU A 478 2.32 20.85 -5.05
C LEU A 478 1.57 20.38 -6.30
N LYS A 479 1.67 21.13 -7.42
CA LYS A 479 1.13 20.68 -8.72
C LYS A 479 1.82 19.42 -9.22
N MET A 480 3.16 19.34 -9.11
CA MET A 480 3.92 18.14 -9.46
C MET A 480 3.58 16.96 -8.54
N MET A 481 3.28 17.22 -7.27
CA MET A 481 2.82 16.23 -6.29
C MET A 481 1.35 15.81 -6.49
N ARG A 482 0.58 16.53 -7.30
CA ARG A 482 -0.89 16.38 -7.43
C ARG A 482 -1.61 16.59 -6.09
N LYS A 483 -1.19 17.63 -5.36
CA LYS A 483 -1.74 18.02 -4.05
C LYS A 483 -2.47 19.36 -4.13
N PRO A 484 -3.41 19.62 -3.20
CA PRO A 484 -4.06 20.92 -3.07
C PRO A 484 -3.07 22.02 -2.68
N GLY A 485 -3.43 23.28 -2.89
CA GLY A 485 -2.61 24.42 -2.50
C GLY A 485 -2.43 24.51 -0.98
N PHE A 486 -1.32 25.11 -0.55
CA PHE A 486 -1.00 25.27 0.87
C PHE A 486 -1.97 26.19 1.63
N ASP A 487 -2.61 27.11 0.93
CA ASP A 487 -3.70 27.94 1.43
C ASP A 487 -4.86 27.13 2.02
N GLN A 488 -5.25 26.03 1.37
CA GLN A 488 -6.28 25.13 1.89
C GLN A 488 -5.87 24.47 3.22
N TYR A 489 -4.58 24.13 3.37
CA TYR A 489 -4.07 23.64 4.66
C TYR A 489 -4.17 24.73 5.74
N LEU A 490 -3.80 25.95 5.43
CA LEU A 490 -3.90 27.08 6.38
C LEU A 490 -5.35 27.35 6.81
N GLU A 491 -6.30 27.26 5.87
CA GLU A 491 -7.73 27.36 6.17
C GLU A 491 -8.20 26.22 7.08
N PHE A 492 -7.78 24.98 6.80
CA PHE A 492 -8.07 23.86 7.69
C PHE A 492 -7.47 24.08 9.08
N GLY A 493 -6.25 24.59 9.17
CA GLY A 493 -5.61 24.94 10.44
C GLY A 493 -6.38 25.99 11.24
N LYS A 494 -6.96 27.01 10.58
CA LYS A 494 -7.85 28.00 11.22
C LYS A 494 -9.11 27.31 11.77
N LEU A 495 -9.75 26.48 10.97
CA LEU A 495 -10.93 25.71 11.36
C LEU A 495 -10.63 24.81 12.56
N PHE A 496 -9.51 24.05 12.51
CA PHE A 496 -9.07 23.17 13.58
C PHE A 496 -8.90 23.91 14.91
N ARG A 497 -8.21 25.05 14.90
CA ARG A 497 -8.05 25.90 16.09
C ARG A 497 -9.38 26.46 16.61
N SER A 498 -10.27 26.89 15.71
CA SER A 498 -11.60 27.39 16.07
C SER A 498 -12.45 26.34 16.78
N VAL A 499 -12.46 25.09 16.27
CA VAL A 499 -13.19 23.96 16.88
C VAL A 499 -12.57 23.60 18.24
N ASN A 500 -11.25 23.55 18.35
CA ASN A 500 -10.55 23.30 19.62
C ASN A 500 -10.94 24.36 20.69
N LYS A 501 -10.91 25.64 20.31
CA LYS A 501 -11.31 26.74 21.22
C LYS A 501 -12.78 26.64 21.64
N LYS A 502 -13.67 26.40 20.68
CA LYS A 502 -15.12 26.27 20.92
C LYS A 502 -15.46 25.14 21.89
N HIS A 503 -14.75 24.03 21.81
CA HIS A 503 -15.03 22.82 22.59
C HIS A 503 -14.03 22.56 23.72
N LEU A 504 -13.15 23.51 24.03
CA LEU A 504 -12.13 23.44 25.08
C LEU A 504 -11.25 22.19 24.95
N LEU A 505 -10.84 21.87 23.72
CA LEU A 505 -9.98 20.74 23.41
C LEU A 505 -8.51 21.19 23.42
N ASN A 506 -7.62 20.27 23.82
CA ASN A 506 -6.17 20.47 23.77
C ASN A 506 -5.57 19.48 22.75
N GLN A 507 -5.71 19.82 21.46
CA GLN A 507 -5.25 18.97 20.37
C GLN A 507 -4.29 19.74 19.48
N GLU A 508 -3.38 18.99 18.82
CA GLU A 508 -2.36 19.53 17.92
C GLU A 508 -2.58 19.05 16.49
N LEU A 509 -2.33 19.93 15.52
CA LEU A 509 -2.31 19.61 14.10
C LEU A 509 -0.85 19.42 13.67
N ILE A 510 -0.49 18.21 13.22
CA ILE A 510 0.88 17.84 12.86
C ILE A 510 1.02 17.77 11.34
N PRO A 511 1.68 18.76 10.71
CA PRO A 511 1.90 18.74 9.27
C PRO A 511 3.05 17.82 8.88
N TYR A 512 2.86 17.08 7.76
CA TYR A 512 3.90 16.32 7.09
C TYR A 512 4.33 17.05 5.83
N PHE A 513 5.66 17.10 5.62
CA PHE A 513 6.28 17.69 4.44
C PHE A 513 7.23 16.71 3.77
N ILE A 514 7.37 16.82 2.45
CA ILE A 514 8.31 16.04 1.64
C ILE A 514 9.36 16.98 1.06
N SER A 515 10.63 16.70 1.34
CA SER A 515 11.76 17.35 0.70
C SER A 515 12.21 16.61 -0.55
N SER A 516 12.92 17.28 -1.45
CA SER A 516 13.58 16.68 -2.61
C SER A 516 12.65 15.95 -3.59
N HIS A 517 11.35 16.27 -3.61
CA HIS A 517 10.44 15.78 -4.63
C HIS A 517 10.87 16.33 -6.02
N PRO A 518 10.75 15.56 -7.12
CA PRO A 518 10.97 16.10 -8.46
C PRO A 518 10.19 17.41 -8.70
N GLY A 519 10.86 18.42 -9.24
CA GLY A 519 10.34 19.77 -9.40
C GLY A 519 10.52 20.68 -8.18
N CYS A 520 11.20 20.22 -7.12
CA CYS A 520 11.52 21.01 -5.94
C CYS A 520 12.99 21.43 -5.97
N SER A 521 13.24 22.72 -6.03
CA SER A 521 14.57 23.34 -5.95
C SER A 521 15.02 23.59 -4.51
N LEU A 522 16.29 23.96 -4.33
CA LEU A 522 16.81 24.41 -3.04
C LEU A 522 16.10 25.71 -2.57
N GLY A 523 15.79 26.61 -3.51
CA GLY A 523 15.03 27.82 -3.23
C GLY A 523 13.64 27.52 -2.66
N ASP A 524 12.94 26.54 -3.23
CA ASP A 524 11.62 26.11 -2.75
C ASP A 524 11.65 25.59 -1.31
N MET A 525 12.73 24.88 -0.94
CA MET A 525 12.91 24.42 0.43
C MET A 525 13.19 25.58 1.40
N ALA A 526 13.92 26.60 0.95
CA ALA A 526 14.13 27.82 1.75
C ALA A 526 12.79 28.58 1.95
N GLU A 527 11.98 28.71 0.91
CA GLU A 527 10.64 29.30 0.99
C GLU A 527 9.71 28.48 1.90
N LEU A 528 9.75 27.13 1.82
CA LEU A 528 9.01 26.28 2.75
C LEU A 528 9.41 26.59 4.21
N ALA A 529 10.70 26.71 4.49
CA ALA A 529 11.21 27.04 5.82
C ALA A 529 10.71 28.41 6.30
N ALA A 530 10.74 29.44 5.43
CA ALA A 530 10.26 30.78 5.74
C ALA A 530 8.75 30.78 6.02
N LYS A 531 7.93 30.26 5.11
CA LYS A 531 6.46 30.23 5.21
C LYS A 531 5.95 29.43 6.41
N THR A 532 6.60 28.33 6.75
CA THR A 532 6.22 27.54 7.93
C THR A 532 6.53 28.27 9.23
N ARG A 533 7.66 28.98 9.31
CA ARG A 533 8.01 29.83 10.44
C ARG A 533 7.04 31.00 10.60
N GLU A 534 6.75 31.73 9.53
CA GLU A 534 5.76 32.81 9.52
C GLU A 534 4.37 32.35 9.96
N SER A 535 3.99 31.14 9.58
CA SER A 535 2.72 30.52 9.97
C SER A 535 2.72 29.95 11.40
N GLY A 536 3.83 30.06 12.15
CA GLY A 536 3.97 29.53 13.51
C GLY A 536 3.90 28.01 13.59
N LEU A 537 4.22 27.29 12.50
CA LEU A 537 4.17 25.82 12.45
C LEU A 537 5.44 25.22 13.05
N GLN A 538 5.28 24.32 14.00
CA GLN A 538 6.38 23.49 14.48
C GLN A 538 6.49 22.26 13.56
N LEU A 539 7.61 22.14 12.86
CA LEU A 539 7.87 21.02 11.94
C LEU A 539 8.51 19.87 12.70
N GLU A 540 7.74 18.80 12.91
CA GLU A 540 8.26 17.56 13.49
C GLU A 540 8.60 16.50 12.43
N GLN A 541 7.96 16.57 11.27
CA GLN A 541 8.02 15.53 10.25
C GLN A 541 8.30 16.14 8.87
N VAL A 542 9.55 16.12 8.48
CA VAL A 542 9.98 16.35 7.10
C VAL A 542 10.65 15.08 6.60
N GLN A 543 10.10 14.48 5.56
CA GLN A 543 10.62 13.24 4.98
C GLN A 543 11.26 13.52 3.63
N ASP A 544 12.44 12.94 3.40
CA ASP A 544 13.03 13.00 2.06
C ASP A 544 12.24 12.09 1.12
N PHE A 545 12.00 12.56 -0.10
CA PHE A 545 11.42 11.76 -1.15
C PHE A 545 12.26 10.49 -1.38
N THR A 546 11.60 9.35 -1.32
CA THR A 546 12.22 8.06 -1.65
C THR A 546 11.62 7.54 -2.94
N PRO A 547 12.38 7.47 -4.03
CA PRO A 547 11.88 6.94 -5.29
C PRO A 547 11.39 5.50 -5.12
N THR A 548 10.09 5.31 -5.28
CA THR A 548 9.42 4.01 -5.19
C THR A 548 8.95 3.60 -6.58
N PRO A 549 9.23 2.39 -7.07
CA PRO A 549 8.87 1.95 -8.41
C PRO A 549 7.38 2.17 -8.73
N MET A 550 7.04 2.34 -10.00
CA MET A 550 5.67 2.54 -10.51
C MET A 550 4.95 3.79 -9.97
N THR A 551 5.69 4.83 -9.56
CA THR A 551 5.10 6.13 -9.23
C THR A 551 5.53 7.19 -10.24
N LEU A 552 4.66 8.20 -10.46
CA LEU A 552 4.95 9.33 -11.35
C LEU A 552 6.21 10.07 -10.92
N ALA A 553 6.34 10.34 -9.62
CA ALA A 553 7.49 11.04 -9.06
C ALA A 553 8.81 10.27 -9.29
N THR A 554 8.78 8.94 -9.18
CA THR A 554 9.96 8.10 -9.46
C THR A 554 10.34 8.12 -10.93
N THR A 555 9.36 8.13 -11.82
CA THR A 555 9.64 8.26 -13.26
C THR A 555 10.22 9.63 -13.58
N MET A 556 9.68 10.72 -13.03
CA MET A 556 10.29 12.05 -13.15
C MET A 556 11.72 12.08 -12.58
N TYR A 557 11.94 11.45 -11.43
CA TYR A 557 13.27 11.36 -10.82
C TYR A 557 14.28 10.63 -11.72
N CYS A 558 13.88 9.48 -12.27
CA CYS A 558 14.71 8.67 -13.14
C CYS A 558 15.01 9.36 -14.47
N THR A 559 13.98 9.89 -15.13
CA THR A 559 14.08 10.40 -16.50
C THR A 559 14.47 11.88 -16.60
N GLY A 560 14.23 12.69 -15.56
CA GLY A 560 14.29 14.14 -15.61
C GLY A 560 13.19 14.78 -16.47
N LEU A 561 12.12 14.03 -16.79
CA LEU A 561 11.01 14.44 -17.64
C LEU A 561 9.67 14.26 -16.94
N ASP A 562 8.74 15.14 -17.16
CA ASP A 562 7.32 14.90 -16.85
C ASP A 562 6.73 13.92 -17.90
N PRO A 563 6.27 12.73 -17.50
CA PRO A 563 5.73 11.72 -18.42
C PRO A 563 4.51 12.16 -19.26
N TYR A 564 3.78 13.17 -18.82
CA TYR A 564 2.59 13.66 -19.51
C TYR A 564 2.89 14.75 -20.54
N THR A 565 3.92 15.57 -20.29
CA THR A 565 4.26 16.71 -21.17
C THR A 565 5.60 16.54 -21.86
N LEU A 566 6.44 15.61 -21.42
CA LEU A 566 7.84 15.39 -21.81
C LEU A 566 8.73 16.64 -21.61
N ARG A 567 8.31 17.58 -20.78
CA ARG A 567 9.11 18.75 -20.41
C ARG A 567 10.14 18.36 -19.33
N PRO A 568 11.33 18.98 -19.35
CA PRO A 568 12.31 18.77 -18.30
C PRO A 568 11.75 19.11 -16.91
N VAL A 569 12.15 18.30 -15.94
CA VAL A 569 11.84 18.49 -14.51
C VAL A 569 13.14 18.51 -13.73
N GLU A 570 13.30 19.52 -12.88
CA GLU A 570 14.44 19.57 -11.96
C GLU A 570 14.36 18.41 -10.96
N VAL A 571 15.47 17.70 -10.77
CA VAL A 571 15.55 16.58 -9.83
C VAL A 571 16.81 16.67 -9.00
N ALA A 572 16.68 16.50 -7.68
CA ALA A 572 17.78 16.45 -6.74
C ALA A 572 18.49 15.08 -6.84
N ARG A 573 19.27 14.87 -7.90
CA ARG A 573 20.08 13.65 -8.05
C ARG A 573 21.30 13.74 -7.15
N ASN A 574 21.50 12.69 -6.40
CA ASN A 574 22.65 12.59 -5.52
C ASN A 574 23.73 11.72 -6.16
N SER A 575 24.67 12.32 -6.86
CA SER A 575 25.86 11.60 -7.33
C SER A 575 26.83 11.22 -6.20
N GLN A 576 26.70 11.80 -4.97
CA GLN A 576 27.60 11.54 -3.82
C GLN A 576 27.01 11.87 -2.42
N GLY A 577 25.70 11.86 -2.19
CA GLY A 577 25.15 12.24 -0.88
C GLY A 577 24.93 13.75 -0.68
N ALA A 578 25.46 14.60 -1.56
CA ALA A 578 25.48 16.06 -1.38
C ALA A 578 24.15 16.76 -1.74
N GLY A 579 23.36 16.23 -2.67
CA GLY A 579 22.11 16.85 -3.09
C GLY A 579 21.05 16.87 -1.97
N LEU A 580 20.76 15.71 -1.39
CA LEU A 580 19.81 15.58 -0.28
C LEU A 580 20.27 16.31 0.98
N ALA A 581 21.59 16.36 1.24
CA ALA A 581 22.15 17.10 2.36
C ALA A 581 21.93 18.61 2.21
N ARG A 582 22.02 19.17 0.98
CA ARG A 582 21.77 20.60 0.74
C ARG A 582 20.33 20.97 1.03
N TYR A 583 19.35 20.14 0.61
CA TYR A 583 17.93 20.39 0.90
C TYR A 583 17.63 20.30 2.40
N ARG A 584 18.28 19.39 3.14
CA ARG A 584 18.15 19.30 4.60
C ARG A 584 18.67 20.54 5.33
N VAL A 585 19.77 21.10 4.86
CA VAL A 585 20.34 22.33 5.46
C VAL A 585 19.37 23.51 5.30
N ALA A 586 18.64 23.59 4.20
CA ALA A 586 17.66 24.66 3.99
C ALA A 586 16.50 24.61 4.99
N ILE A 587 16.11 23.43 5.49
CA ILE A 587 15.05 23.27 6.49
C ILE A 587 15.59 23.17 7.94
N ALA A 588 16.91 23.03 8.12
CA ALA A 588 17.53 22.92 9.44
C ALA A 588 17.14 24.05 10.42
N PRO A 589 17.02 25.32 9.99
CA PRO A 589 16.56 26.41 10.87
C PRO A 589 15.15 26.25 11.43
N VAL A 590 14.37 25.32 10.88
CA VAL A 590 12.97 25.06 11.26
C VAL A 590 12.86 23.87 12.23
N LEU A 591 13.87 23.01 12.25
CA LEU A 591 13.96 21.85 13.13
C LEU A 591 14.72 22.24 14.40
N GLY A 592 14.21 22.64 15.48
CA GLY A 592 14.87 23.07 16.72
C GLY A 592 16.30 22.54 16.99
N ASP A 593 17.05 23.18 17.87
CA ASP A 593 18.51 23.06 18.05
C ASP A 593 19.10 21.64 18.20
N GLU A 594 18.42 20.71 18.84
CA GLU A 594 18.89 19.32 18.98
C GLU A 594 18.94 18.55 17.65
N LYS A 595 17.98 18.78 16.76
CA LYS A 595 17.94 18.15 15.43
C LYS A 595 18.90 18.83 14.44
N LEU A 596 19.20 20.11 14.65
CA LEU A 596 20.27 20.84 13.95
C LEU A 596 21.64 20.25 14.22
N LEU A 597 21.93 19.90 15.48
CA LEU A 597 23.19 19.24 15.89
C LEU A 597 23.31 17.83 15.28
N GLN A 598 22.20 17.11 15.20
CA GLN A 598 22.16 15.78 14.59
C GLN A 598 22.30 15.84 13.05
N ALA A 599 21.72 16.86 12.41
CA ALA A 599 21.90 17.12 10.97
C ALA A 599 23.32 17.57 10.63
N ARG A 600 23.97 18.38 11.50
CA ARG A 600 25.37 18.79 11.36
C ARG A 600 26.38 17.66 11.55
N LYS A 601 26.10 16.69 12.43
CA LYS A 601 26.95 15.49 12.63
C LYS A 601 26.85 14.47 11.48
N THR A 602 25.91 14.65 10.58
CA THR A 602 25.63 13.74 9.46
C THR A 602 26.09 14.32 8.10
N LEU A 603 26.55 15.56 8.08
CA LEU A 603 27.27 16.22 6.99
C LEU A 603 28.79 15.96 7.13
#